data_22c973465dbff22ace15372fa0d606ff
#
_entry.id   22c973465dbff22ace15372fa0d606ff
#
_cell.length_a   1.000
_cell.length_b   1.000
_cell.length_c   1.000
_cell.angle_alpha   90.00
_cell.angle_beta   90.00
_cell.angle_gamma   90.00
#
_symmetry.space_group_name_H-M   'P 1'
#
loop_
_entity.id
_entity.type
_entity.pdbx_description
1 polymer ?
#
loop_
_entity_poly.entity_id
_entity_poly.type
_entity_poly.pdbx_seq_one_letter_code
_entity_poly.pdbx_strand_id
1 'polypeptide(L)'
;VRRHILTEVHAAQSGHPGGSLGSADIVTTLYFDEMDIHEGNVNSIDRDRFVLSKGHASPLLYGVLCEKGFFPEEELLTFRHLNSRLQGHPNMNYLPGVDMSTGSLGQGVSTAVGMAMANQLDGKPYRVYTLLGDGECQEGQVWEASMAAGHYKLDNLCLIVDHNGLQIDGEVAKVMNVDPLEDKFKAFNFHVIKINGNDFDEIKAAFKEARETKGMPTAIIAITTKGKGVSFMENQAGWHGIAPNDEQYEQAMKELGGADGE
;
A
#
# COMPACT_ATOMS: atom_id res chain seq x y z
N VAL A 1 -10.13 8.30 4.66
CA VAL A 1 -8.76 7.74 4.71
C VAL A 1 -7.69 8.83 4.67
N ARG A 2 -7.64 9.73 3.66
CA ARG A 2 -6.60 10.78 3.60
C ARG A 2 -6.59 11.70 4.81
N ARG A 3 -7.75 12.03 5.36
CA ARG A 3 -7.86 12.82 6.60
C ARG A 3 -7.26 12.06 7.79
N HIS A 4 -7.52 10.77 7.94
CA HIS A 4 -6.94 9.93 8.99
C HIS A 4 -5.41 9.87 8.89
N ILE A 5 -4.85 9.70 7.68
CA ILE A 5 -3.40 9.75 7.44
C ILE A 5 -2.79 11.04 8.00
N LEU A 6 -3.43 12.19 7.72
CA LEU A 6 -2.93 13.48 8.21
C LEU A 6 -3.11 13.63 9.72
N THR A 7 -4.25 13.20 10.27
CA THR A 7 -4.55 13.25 11.70
C THR A 7 -3.51 12.50 12.53
N GLU A 8 -3.22 11.25 12.16
CA GLU A 8 -2.26 10.43 12.92
C GLU A 8 -0.81 10.91 12.75
N VAL A 9 -0.41 11.31 11.54
CA VAL A 9 0.95 11.83 11.28
C VAL A 9 1.16 13.17 11.99
N HIS A 10 0.16 14.06 11.97
CA HIS A 10 0.20 15.34 12.67
C HIS A 10 0.24 15.13 14.19
N ALA A 11 -0.64 14.31 14.76
CA ALA A 11 -0.66 14.02 16.20
C ALA A 11 0.69 13.48 16.71
N ALA A 12 1.33 12.60 15.95
CA ALA A 12 2.64 12.03 16.29
C ALA A 12 3.82 12.98 15.99
N GLN A 13 3.62 14.07 15.23
CA GLN A 13 4.68 14.92 14.66
C GLN A 13 5.78 14.08 13.96
N SER A 14 5.37 12.95 13.41
CA SER A 14 6.26 11.96 12.78
C SER A 14 5.46 11.02 11.89
N GLY A 15 6.00 10.64 10.74
CA GLY A 15 5.36 9.67 9.85
C GLY A 15 5.66 9.94 8.39
N HIS A 16 5.03 9.18 7.50
CA HIS A 16 5.28 9.22 6.06
C HIS A 16 4.00 9.60 5.30
N PRO A 17 3.63 10.89 5.23
CA PRO A 17 2.37 11.31 4.60
C PRO A 17 2.39 11.14 3.08
N GLY A 18 3.49 11.48 2.40
CA GLY A 18 3.52 11.55 0.94
C GLY A 18 3.15 10.23 0.24
N GLY A 19 3.83 9.13 0.60
CA GLY A 19 3.55 7.81 0.03
C GLY A 19 2.22 7.21 0.49
N SER A 20 1.76 7.59 1.69
CA SER A 20 0.45 7.20 2.23
C SER A 20 -0.70 7.86 1.46
N LEU A 21 -0.65 9.18 1.26
CA LEU A 21 -1.64 9.95 0.51
C LEU A 21 -1.72 9.54 -0.97
N GLY A 22 -0.55 9.30 -1.60
CA GLY A 22 -0.48 8.91 -3.01
C GLY A 22 -1.18 7.60 -3.32
N SER A 23 -1.10 6.62 -2.42
CA SER A 23 -1.67 5.28 -2.61
C SER A 23 -3.06 5.11 -1.98
N ALA A 24 -3.67 6.19 -1.46
CA ALA A 24 -4.95 6.10 -0.74
C ALA A 24 -6.09 5.54 -1.61
N ASP A 25 -6.19 5.93 -2.88
CA ASP A 25 -7.24 5.45 -3.78
C ASP A 25 -7.12 3.94 -4.04
N ILE A 26 -5.89 3.45 -4.24
CA ILE A 26 -5.59 2.04 -4.48
C ILE A 26 -6.02 1.19 -3.29
N VAL A 27 -5.54 1.53 -2.07
CA VAL A 27 -5.79 0.70 -0.88
C VAL A 27 -7.23 0.84 -0.41
N THR A 28 -7.86 2.01 -0.60
CA THR A 28 -9.29 2.17 -0.32
C THR A 28 -10.11 1.28 -1.25
N THR A 29 -9.87 1.29 -2.56
CA THR A 29 -10.56 0.41 -3.51
C THR A 29 -10.32 -1.06 -3.15
N LEU A 30 -9.08 -1.42 -2.81
CA LEU A 30 -8.72 -2.78 -2.44
C LEU A 30 -9.54 -3.29 -1.24
N TYR A 31 -9.66 -2.50 -0.18
CA TYR A 31 -10.36 -2.91 1.05
C TYR A 31 -11.88 -2.81 0.99
N PHE A 32 -12.44 -1.87 0.19
CA PHE A 32 -13.88 -1.61 0.18
C PHE A 32 -14.61 -2.24 -1.00
N ASP A 33 -13.90 -2.60 -2.09
CA ASP A 33 -14.51 -3.11 -3.32
C ASP A 33 -13.95 -4.47 -3.76
N GLU A 34 -12.67 -4.76 -3.50
CA GLU A 34 -11.97 -5.92 -4.07
C GLU A 34 -11.85 -7.08 -3.09
N MET A 35 -11.31 -6.83 -1.89
CA MET A 35 -10.96 -7.89 -0.93
C MET A 35 -12.13 -8.31 -0.06
N ASP A 36 -12.24 -9.62 0.18
CA ASP A 36 -13.08 -10.17 1.25
C ASP A 36 -12.34 -10.05 2.59
N ILE A 37 -12.45 -8.88 3.22
CA ILE A 37 -11.92 -8.60 4.55
C ILE A 37 -12.84 -7.66 5.34
N HIS A 38 -13.22 -8.05 6.55
CA HIS A 38 -14.01 -7.27 7.50
C HIS A 38 -13.76 -7.78 8.93
N GLU A 39 -14.20 -7.03 9.92
CA GLU A 39 -13.99 -7.37 11.34
C GLU A 39 -14.46 -8.81 11.68
N GLY A 40 -15.60 -9.23 11.14
CA GLY A 40 -16.19 -10.55 11.39
C GLY A 40 -15.40 -11.72 10.79
N ASN A 41 -14.55 -11.50 9.77
CA ASN A 41 -13.74 -12.55 9.15
C ASN A 41 -12.24 -12.39 9.36
N VAL A 42 -11.78 -11.42 10.17
CA VAL A 42 -10.36 -11.10 10.36
C VAL A 42 -9.49 -12.31 10.71
N ASN A 43 -10.05 -13.27 11.46
CA ASN A 43 -9.36 -14.50 11.85
C ASN A 43 -9.60 -15.68 10.88
N SER A 44 -10.36 -15.48 9.80
CA SER A 44 -10.59 -16.53 8.81
C SER A 44 -9.31 -16.85 8.05
N ILE A 45 -9.05 -18.14 7.87
CA ILE A 45 -7.94 -18.61 7.03
C ILE A 45 -8.26 -18.47 5.52
N ASP A 46 -9.52 -18.28 5.18
CA ASP A 46 -10.00 -18.26 3.78
C ASP A 46 -10.19 -16.83 3.25
N ARG A 47 -9.99 -15.78 4.07
CA ARG A 47 -10.08 -14.39 3.62
C ARG A 47 -8.86 -13.96 2.80
N ASP A 48 -9.05 -12.95 1.97
CA ASP A 48 -7.96 -12.32 1.24
C ASP A 48 -6.89 -11.73 2.17
N ARG A 49 -5.65 -11.63 1.67
CA ARG A 49 -4.49 -11.13 2.41
C ARG A 49 -3.92 -9.89 1.74
N PHE A 50 -3.49 -8.93 2.56
CA PHE A 50 -2.79 -7.75 2.11
C PHE A 50 -1.47 -7.55 2.85
N VAL A 51 -0.38 -7.43 2.09
CA VAL A 51 0.95 -7.11 2.62
C VAL A 51 1.34 -5.70 2.15
N LEU A 52 1.39 -4.75 3.07
CA LEU A 52 1.94 -3.42 2.80
C LEU A 52 3.47 -3.51 2.79
N SER A 53 4.08 -3.86 1.65
CA SER A 53 5.54 -4.06 1.54
C SER A 53 6.32 -2.78 1.83
N LYS A 54 5.86 -1.62 1.29
CA LYS A 54 6.34 -0.30 1.71
C LYS A 54 5.79 0.09 3.09
N GLY A 55 6.25 -0.61 4.13
CA GLY A 55 5.70 -0.55 5.48
C GLY A 55 5.72 0.83 6.13
N HIS A 56 6.53 1.76 5.63
CA HIS A 56 6.53 3.15 6.07
C HIS A 56 5.20 3.88 5.76
N ALA A 57 4.41 3.41 4.79
CA ALA A 57 3.05 3.91 4.54
C ALA A 57 2.01 3.33 5.51
N SER A 58 2.42 2.93 6.73
CA SER A 58 1.52 2.46 7.80
C SER A 58 0.33 3.38 8.07
N PRO A 59 0.44 4.74 7.99
CA PRO A 59 -0.71 5.61 8.16
C PRO A 59 -1.85 5.32 7.17
N LEU A 60 -1.52 4.98 5.93
CA LEU A 60 -2.54 4.57 4.96
C LEU A 60 -3.27 3.30 5.41
N LEU A 61 -2.54 2.28 5.85
CA LEU A 61 -3.14 1.02 6.29
C LEU A 61 -4.01 1.23 7.53
N TYR A 62 -3.54 2.02 8.50
CA TYR A 62 -4.31 2.31 9.71
C TYR A 62 -5.56 3.13 9.40
N GLY A 63 -5.47 4.15 8.56
CA GLY A 63 -6.63 4.93 8.12
C GLY A 63 -7.69 4.06 7.44
N VAL A 64 -7.30 3.09 6.62
CA VAL A 64 -8.24 2.15 5.97
C VAL A 64 -8.83 1.16 6.98
N LEU A 65 -8.02 0.58 7.87
CA LEU A 65 -8.51 -0.34 8.91
C LEU A 65 -9.46 0.35 9.90
N CYS A 66 -9.19 1.60 10.25
CA CYS A 66 -10.10 2.43 11.05
C CYS A 66 -11.45 2.60 10.36
N GLU A 67 -11.48 3.01 9.10
CA GLU A 67 -12.71 3.16 8.30
C GLU A 67 -13.47 1.84 8.11
N LYS A 68 -12.78 0.70 8.15
CA LYS A 68 -13.38 -0.63 8.11
C LYS A 68 -13.90 -1.09 9.50
N GLY A 69 -13.69 -0.31 10.57
CA GLY A 69 -14.18 -0.60 11.92
C GLY A 69 -13.30 -1.53 12.75
N PHE A 70 -12.03 -1.78 12.36
CA PHE A 70 -11.13 -2.65 13.11
C PHE A 70 -10.68 -2.05 14.45
N PHE A 71 -10.78 -0.74 14.60
CA PHE A 71 -10.51 0.00 15.82
C PHE A 71 -11.16 1.41 15.77
N PRO A 72 -11.41 2.05 16.93
CA PRO A 72 -12.05 3.35 16.96
C PRO A 72 -11.12 4.50 16.49
N GLU A 73 -11.72 5.55 15.90
CA GLU A 73 -11.00 6.68 15.30
C GLU A 73 -10.07 7.40 16.28
N GLU A 74 -10.45 7.49 17.55
CA GLU A 74 -9.66 8.14 18.59
C GLU A 74 -8.29 7.49 18.79
N GLU A 75 -8.14 6.22 18.43
CA GLU A 75 -6.87 5.51 18.54
C GLU A 75 -5.83 6.00 17.54
N LEU A 76 -6.24 6.60 16.40
CA LEU A 76 -5.33 7.20 15.43
C LEU A 76 -4.40 8.25 16.08
N LEU A 77 -4.87 8.95 17.12
CA LEU A 77 -4.08 9.93 17.87
C LEU A 77 -2.93 9.32 18.66
N THR A 78 -2.89 7.99 18.78
CA THR A 78 -1.81 7.26 19.49
C THR A 78 -0.70 6.78 18.57
N PHE A 79 -0.79 7.05 17.27
CA PHE A 79 0.20 6.62 16.28
C PHE A 79 1.63 6.95 16.73
N ARG A 80 2.53 5.96 16.68
CA ARG A 80 3.94 6.06 17.13
C ARG A 80 4.16 6.42 18.60
N HIS A 81 3.12 6.51 19.42
CA HIS A 81 3.29 6.71 20.86
C HIS A 81 3.77 5.43 21.54
N LEU A 82 4.42 5.58 22.69
CA LEU A 82 4.85 4.45 23.51
C LEU A 82 3.63 3.60 23.90
N ASN A 83 3.73 2.29 23.73
CA ASN A 83 2.68 1.30 24.00
C ASN A 83 1.47 1.34 23.05
N SER A 84 1.47 2.21 22.04
CA SER A 84 0.44 2.14 20.99
C SER A 84 0.63 0.89 20.14
N ARG A 85 -0.48 0.30 19.69
CA ARG A 85 -0.45 -0.76 18.69
C ARG A 85 -0.32 -0.23 17.25
N LEU A 86 -0.53 1.09 17.04
CA LEU A 86 -0.30 1.79 15.78
C LEU A 86 1.17 2.19 15.66
N GLN A 87 2.01 1.21 15.36
CA GLN A 87 3.46 1.37 15.25
C GLN A 87 3.83 2.14 13.96
N GLY A 88 5.00 2.77 13.94
CA GLY A 88 5.51 3.49 12.76
C GLY A 88 5.66 2.63 11.49
N HIS A 89 5.69 1.31 11.64
CA HIS A 89 5.56 0.28 10.61
C HIS A 89 4.57 -0.77 11.11
N PRO A 90 3.77 -1.41 10.23
CA PRO A 90 2.75 -2.35 10.66
C PRO A 90 3.33 -3.53 11.43
N ASN A 91 2.65 -3.92 12.51
CA ASN A 91 3.00 -5.09 13.30
C ASN A 91 1.80 -6.02 13.43
N MET A 92 1.90 -7.22 12.82
CA MET A 92 0.82 -8.20 12.78
C MET A 92 0.43 -8.77 14.15
N ASN A 93 1.29 -8.64 15.16
CA ASN A 93 1.01 -9.16 16.49
C ASN A 93 0.14 -8.22 17.35
N TYR A 94 -0.04 -6.96 16.92
CA TYR A 94 -0.72 -5.96 17.73
C TYR A 94 -2.06 -5.51 17.16
N LEU A 95 -2.21 -5.51 15.83
CA LEU A 95 -3.42 -4.99 15.21
C LEU A 95 -4.08 -6.03 14.30
N PRO A 96 -5.33 -6.44 14.60
CA PRO A 96 -6.11 -7.28 13.70
C PRO A 96 -6.25 -6.62 12.31
N GLY A 97 -6.20 -7.42 11.26
CA GLY A 97 -6.23 -6.91 9.88
C GLY A 97 -4.86 -6.57 9.28
N VAL A 98 -3.81 -6.57 10.09
CA VAL A 98 -2.42 -6.51 9.61
C VAL A 98 -1.91 -7.92 9.38
N ASP A 99 -1.71 -8.31 8.12
CA ASP A 99 -1.34 -9.68 7.76
C ASP A 99 0.17 -9.97 7.90
N MET A 100 1.00 -8.93 7.85
CA MET A 100 2.46 -9.07 7.97
C MET A 100 3.10 -7.84 8.58
N SER A 101 4.05 -8.05 9.48
CA SER A 101 4.94 -6.99 9.95
C SER A 101 5.93 -6.64 8.86
N THR A 102 5.98 -5.36 8.46
CA THR A 102 6.82 -4.87 7.37
C THR A 102 7.59 -3.61 7.77
N GLY A 103 8.45 -3.11 6.87
CA GLY A 103 9.27 -1.92 7.11
C GLY A 103 10.68 -2.04 6.54
N SER A 104 11.25 -3.26 6.51
CA SER A 104 12.45 -3.56 5.73
C SER A 104 12.03 -3.73 4.27
N LEU A 105 12.38 -2.75 3.42
CA LEU A 105 11.95 -2.71 2.03
C LEU A 105 12.36 -3.97 1.27
N GLY A 106 11.51 -4.41 0.34
CA GLY A 106 11.70 -5.63 -0.45
C GLY A 106 11.32 -6.93 0.26
N GLN A 107 11.19 -6.97 1.60
CA GLN A 107 10.89 -8.19 2.33
C GLN A 107 9.41 -8.57 2.29
N GLY A 108 8.51 -7.58 2.29
CA GLY A 108 7.07 -7.82 2.26
C GLY A 108 6.61 -8.60 1.05
N VAL A 109 7.17 -8.34 -0.11
CA VAL A 109 6.82 -9.07 -1.35
C VAL A 109 7.15 -10.55 -1.26
N SER A 110 8.27 -10.93 -0.62
CA SER A 110 8.62 -12.34 -0.42
C SER A 110 7.64 -13.05 0.49
N THR A 111 7.16 -12.38 1.54
CA THR A 111 6.12 -12.96 2.42
C THR A 111 4.79 -13.12 1.69
N ALA A 112 4.41 -12.16 0.83
CA ALA A 112 3.23 -12.28 -0.02
C ALA A 112 3.32 -13.46 -1.00
N VAL A 113 4.49 -13.69 -1.60
CA VAL A 113 4.76 -14.89 -2.42
C VAL A 113 4.59 -16.16 -1.59
N GLY A 114 5.13 -16.21 -0.38
CA GLY A 114 4.96 -17.36 0.53
C GLY A 114 3.49 -17.64 0.87
N MET A 115 2.70 -16.58 1.16
CA MET A 115 1.26 -16.70 1.40
C MET A 115 0.50 -17.22 0.17
N ALA A 116 0.85 -16.73 -1.02
CA ALA A 116 0.23 -17.17 -2.27
C ALA A 116 0.56 -18.63 -2.60
N MET A 117 1.81 -19.08 -2.32
CA MET A 117 2.21 -20.48 -2.46
C MET A 117 1.45 -21.39 -1.48
N ALA A 118 1.35 -20.98 -0.21
CA ALA A 118 0.60 -21.74 0.81
C ALA A 118 -0.86 -21.90 0.38
N ASN A 119 -1.50 -20.82 -0.12
CA ASN A 119 -2.86 -20.87 -0.65
C ASN A 119 -3.03 -21.91 -1.76
N GLN A 120 -2.11 -21.94 -2.75
CA GLN A 120 -2.16 -22.92 -3.83
C GLN A 120 -2.00 -24.37 -3.32
N LEU A 121 -1.08 -24.59 -2.37
CA LEU A 121 -0.85 -25.90 -1.77
C LEU A 121 -2.06 -26.39 -0.98
N ASP A 122 -2.72 -25.49 -0.26
CA ASP A 122 -3.89 -25.81 0.57
C ASP A 122 -5.21 -25.83 -0.24
N GLY A 123 -5.17 -25.45 -1.52
CA GLY A 123 -6.36 -25.36 -2.37
C GLY A 123 -7.40 -24.35 -1.89
N LYS A 124 -6.93 -23.24 -1.29
CA LYS A 124 -7.80 -22.21 -0.71
C LYS A 124 -8.21 -21.16 -1.76
N PRO A 125 -9.38 -20.49 -1.58
CA PRO A 125 -9.90 -19.57 -2.60
C PRO A 125 -9.32 -18.16 -2.51
N TYR A 126 -8.64 -17.77 -1.41
CA TYR A 126 -8.23 -16.40 -1.18
C TYR A 126 -7.12 -15.91 -2.13
N ARG A 127 -7.08 -14.62 -2.31
CA ARG A 127 -6.03 -13.94 -3.06
C ARG A 127 -5.08 -13.21 -2.12
N VAL A 128 -3.88 -12.92 -2.62
CA VAL A 128 -2.86 -12.16 -1.91
C VAL A 128 -2.51 -10.93 -2.71
N TYR A 129 -2.58 -9.78 -2.08
CA TYR A 129 -2.23 -8.48 -2.62
C TYR A 129 -1.02 -7.92 -1.88
N THR A 130 -0.12 -7.25 -2.59
CA THR A 130 1.01 -6.57 -1.96
C THR A 130 1.27 -5.24 -2.64
N LEU A 131 1.55 -4.19 -1.84
CA LEU A 131 1.84 -2.84 -2.33
C LEU A 131 3.29 -2.48 -2.05
N LEU A 132 4.03 -2.22 -3.12
CA LEU A 132 5.42 -1.78 -3.12
C LEU A 132 5.53 -0.31 -3.52
N GLY A 133 6.63 0.35 -3.15
CA GLY A 133 7.05 1.60 -3.78
C GLY A 133 7.97 1.35 -4.98
N ASP A 134 8.03 2.30 -5.90
CA ASP A 134 8.99 2.25 -7.01
C ASP A 134 10.44 2.27 -6.52
N GLY A 135 10.79 3.14 -5.57
CA GLY A 135 12.10 3.13 -4.91
C GLY A 135 12.41 1.80 -4.19
N GLU A 136 11.39 1.11 -3.66
CA GLU A 136 11.54 -0.22 -3.08
C GLU A 136 11.95 -1.28 -4.12
N CYS A 137 11.61 -1.08 -5.39
CA CYS A 137 12.05 -1.97 -6.47
C CYS A 137 13.55 -1.92 -6.76
N GLN A 138 14.32 -1.08 -6.07
CA GLN A 138 15.79 -1.11 -6.06
C GLN A 138 16.34 -2.29 -5.25
N GLU A 139 15.55 -2.85 -4.33
CA GLU A 139 15.93 -4.01 -3.54
C GLU A 139 15.97 -5.28 -4.37
N GLY A 140 17.09 -6.03 -4.31
CA GLY A 140 17.25 -7.30 -5.03
C GLY A 140 16.17 -8.32 -4.67
N GLN A 141 15.73 -8.31 -3.42
CA GLN A 141 14.70 -9.20 -2.89
C GLN A 141 13.36 -9.11 -3.66
N VAL A 142 12.99 -7.94 -4.19
CA VAL A 142 11.81 -7.77 -5.05
C VAL A 142 11.90 -8.66 -6.29
N TRP A 143 13.07 -8.72 -6.91
CA TRP A 143 13.30 -9.50 -8.13
C TRP A 143 13.45 -11.01 -7.87
N GLU A 144 14.05 -11.38 -6.75
CA GLU A 144 14.10 -12.79 -6.30
C GLU A 144 12.67 -13.31 -6.04
N ALA A 145 11.84 -12.53 -5.34
CA ALA A 145 10.44 -12.87 -5.11
C ALA A 145 9.64 -12.94 -6.43
N SER A 146 9.88 -12.00 -7.36
CA SER A 146 9.22 -11.98 -8.67
C SER A 146 9.59 -13.20 -9.50
N MET A 147 10.85 -13.61 -9.49
CA MET A 147 11.30 -14.84 -10.16
C MET A 147 10.56 -16.06 -9.62
N ALA A 148 10.44 -16.19 -8.30
CA ALA A 148 9.71 -17.28 -7.66
C ALA A 148 8.21 -17.24 -8.01
N ALA A 149 7.57 -16.07 -7.95
CA ALA A 149 6.15 -15.92 -8.28
C ALA A 149 5.83 -16.37 -9.71
N GLY A 150 6.65 -15.92 -10.68
CA GLY A 150 6.48 -16.33 -12.08
C GLY A 150 6.76 -17.82 -12.31
N HIS A 151 7.80 -18.38 -11.65
CA HIS A 151 8.15 -19.79 -11.74
C HIS A 151 7.01 -20.70 -11.26
N TYR A 152 6.43 -20.38 -10.10
CA TYR A 152 5.33 -21.13 -9.51
C TYR A 152 3.96 -20.76 -10.07
N LYS A 153 3.90 -19.80 -11.01
CA LYS A 153 2.66 -19.35 -11.69
C LYS A 153 1.56 -18.95 -10.71
N LEU A 154 1.91 -18.11 -9.72
CA LEU A 154 1.03 -17.71 -8.63
C LEU A 154 -0.07 -16.77 -9.12
N ASP A 155 -1.09 -17.28 -9.80
CA ASP A 155 -2.20 -16.47 -10.35
C ASP A 155 -3.16 -15.90 -9.30
N ASN A 156 -2.97 -16.29 -8.06
CA ASN A 156 -3.62 -15.72 -6.88
C ASN A 156 -2.82 -14.57 -6.23
N LEU A 157 -1.66 -14.18 -6.78
CA LEU A 157 -0.85 -13.04 -6.35
C LEU A 157 -1.07 -11.84 -7.26
N CYS A 158 -1.41 -10.70 -6.66
CA CYS A 158 -1.45 -9.38 -7.30
C CYS A 158 -0.43 -8.46 -6.61
N LEU A 159 0.64 -8.12 -7.32
CA LEU A 159 1.64 -7.16 -6.89
C LEU A 159 1.28 -5.79 -7.46
N ILE A 160 1.31 -4.76 -6.64
CA ILE A 160 0.98 -3.39 -7.03
C ILE A 160 2.20 -2.53 -6.76
N VAL A 161 2.68 -1.78 -7.74
CA VAL A 161 3.76 -0.80 -7.57
C VAL A 161 3.15 0.60 -7.55
N ASP A 162 3.29 1.30 -6.43
CA ASP A 162 3.07 2.74 -6.33
C ASP A 162 4.22 3.45 -7.05
N HIS A 163 4.02 3.70 -8.36
CA HIS A 163 5.00 4.33 -9.22
C HIS A 163 4.79 5.85 -9.24
N ASN A 164 5.25 6.52 -8.18
CA ASN A 164 5.13 7.97 -8.01
C ASN A 164 6.38 8.75 -8.45
N GLY A 165 7.45 8.06 -8.84
CA GLY A 165 8.70 8.65 -9.34
C GLY A 165 9.60 9.29 -8.29
N LEU A 166 9.24 9.22 -7.00
CA LEU A 166 9.94 9.93 -5.92
C LEU A 166 10.29 9.02 -4.74
N GLN A 167 11.53 9.13 -4.27
CA GLN A 167 12.00 8.52 -3.03
C GLN A 167 12.56 9.59 -2.08
N ILE A 168 13.15 9.19 -0.94
CA ILE A 168 13.65 10.10 0.12
C ILE A 168 14.53 11.21 -0.46
N ASP A 169 15.51 10.84 -1.29
CA ASP A 169 16.57 11.72 -1.79
C ASP A 169 16.22 12.44 -3.10
N GLY A 170 15.01 12.23 -3.64
CA GLY A 170 14.55 12.88 -4.86
C GLY A 170 13.90 11.95 -5.89
N GLU A 171 14.05 12.29 -7.16
CA GLU A 171 13.51 11.51 -8.26
C GLU A 171 14.19 10.13 -8.36
N VAL A 172 13.38 9.06 -8.40
CA VAL A 172 13.89 7.69 -8.56
C VAL A 172 14.78 7.55 -9.78
N ALA A 173 14.42 8.17 -10.88
CA ALA A 173 15.21 8.14 -12.12
C ALA A 173 16.61 8.76 -11.97
N LYS A 174 16.81 9.67 -11.00
CA LYS A 174 18.10 10.33 -10.74
C LYS A 174 18.90 9.65 -9.64
N VAL A 175 18.22 9.13 -8.63
CA VAL A 175 18.89 8.46 -7.49
C VAL A 175 19.35 7.06 -7.88
N MET A 176 18.42 6.20 -8.30
CA MET A 176 18.69 4.86 -8.84
C MET A 176 17.49 4.43 -9.68
N ASN A 177 17.61 4.52 -11.00
CA ASN A 177 16.52 4.24 -11.92
C ASN A 177 16.09 2.78 -11.90
N VAL A 178 14.80 2.55 -11.66
CA VAL A 178 14.16 1.22 -11.67
C VAL A 178 13.45 0.90 -12.99
N ASP A 179 13.24 1.88 -13.85
CA ASP A 179 12.54 1.69 -15.12
C ASP A 179 13.42 0.96 -16.17
N PRO A 180 12.80 0.26 -17.11
CA PRO A 180 11.36 0.08 -17.28
C PRO A 180 10.81 -1.06 -16.38
N LEU A 181 9.94 -0.74 -15.43
CA LEU A 181 9.37 -1.74 -14.51
C LEU A 181 8.47 -2.73 -15.24
N GLU A 182 7.67 -2.26 -16.19
CA GLU A 182 6.75 -3.09 -16.97
C GLU A 182 7.49 -4.24 -17.67
N ASP A 183 8.60 -3.95 -18.33
CA ASP A 183 9.38 -4.96 -19.08
C ASP A 183 10.10 -5.92 -18.14
N LYS A 184 10.55 -5.44 -16.97
CA LYS A 184 11.18 -6.27 -15.95
C LYS A 184 10.20 -7.30 -15.40
N PHE A 185 8.98 -6.89 -15.00
CA PHE A 185 7.96 -7.83 -14.52
C PHE A 185 7.49 -8.78 -15.61
N LYS A 186 7.35 -8.32 -16.87
CA LYS A 186 7.06 -9.22 -18.01
C LYS A 186 8.14 -10.28 -18.18
N ALA A 187 9.42 -9.91 -18.03
CA ALA A 187 10.54 -10.85 -18.12
C ALA A 187 10.50 -11.93 -17.02
N PHE A 188 9.87 -11.64 -15.87
CA PHE A 188 9.60 -12.63 -14.82
C PHE A 188 8.25 -13.35 -14.99
N ASN A 189 7.64 -13.31 -16.17
CA ASN A 189 6.36 -13.95 -16.49
C ASN A 189 5.17 -13.44 -15.69
N PHE A 190 5.11 -12.15 -15.39
CA PHE A 190 3.92 -11.50 -14.87
C PHE A 190 3.01 -11.03 -16.00
N HIS A 191 1.69 -11.11 -15.79
CA HIS A 191 0.75 -10.27 -16.49
C HIS A 191 0.90 -8.83 -15.96
N VAL A 192 1.15 -7.87 -16.85
CA VAL A 192 1.45 -6.50 -16.42
C VAL A 192 0.36 -5.55 -16.90
N ILE A 193 -0.21 -4.80 -15.97
CA ILE A 193 -1.23 -3.79 -16.20
C ILE A 193 -0.67 -2.44 -15.76
N LYS A 194 -0.80 -1.41 -16.60
CA LYS A 194 -0.43 -0.03 -16.25
C LYS A 194 -1.67 0.84 -16.15
N ILE A 195 -1.78 1.59 -15.07
CA ILE A 195 -2.95 2.42 -14.77
C ILE A 195 -2.57 3.79 -14.21
N ASN A 196 -3.51 4.73 -14.28
CA ASN A 196 -3.54 5.87 -13.37
C ASN A 196 -4.01 5.40 -11.99
N GLY A 197 -3.07 5.33 -11.02
CA GLY A 197 -3.32 4.84 -9.67
C GLY A 197 -4.13 5.82 -8.78
N ASN A 198 -4.57 6.95 -9.33
CA ASN A 198 -5.49 7.89 -8.68
C ASN A 198 -6.85 7.99 -9.41
N ASP A 199 -7.15 7.04 -10.29
CA ASP A 199 -8.44 6.92 -10.97
C ASP A 199 -9.14 5.64 -10.51
N PHE A 200 -10.30 5.76 -9.87
CA PHE A 200 -11.04 4.63 -9.29
C PHE A 200 -11.54 3.64 -10.35
N ASP A 201 -11.92 4.10 -11.54
CA ASP A 201 -12.42 3.22 -12.58
C ASP A 201 -11.28 2.38 -13.17
N GLU A 202 -10.11 2.98 -13.40
CA GLU A 202 -8.91 2.25 -13.83
C GLU A 202 -8.43 1.25 -12.78
N ILE A 203 -8.44 1.62 -11.48
CA ILE A 203 -8.07 0.73 -10.38
C ILE A 203 -9.01 -0.49 -10.33
N LYS A 204 -10.32 -0.28 -10.37
CA LYS A 204 -11.32 -1.36 -10.37
C LYS A 204 -11.17 -2.28 -11.57
N ALA A 205 -10.98 -1.70 -12.76
CA ALA A 205 -10.76 -2.46 -13.99
C ALA A 205 -9.50 -3.35 -13.87
N ALA A 206 -8.41 -2.80 -13.33
CA ALA A 206 -7.16 -3.54 -13.15
C ALA A 206 -7.30 -4.70 -12.14
N PHE A 207 -8.00 -4.49 -11.02
CA PHE A 207 -8.26 -5.58 -10.07
C PHE A 207 -9.13 -6.68 -10.69
N LYS A 208 -10.16 -6.30 -11.46
CA LYS A 208 -10.97 -7.27 -12.20
C LYS A 208 -10.12 -8.09 -13.17
N GLU A 209 -9.29 -7.43 -13.97
CA GLU A 209 -8.38 -8.10 -14.93
C GLU A 209 -7.40 -9.03 -14.22
N ALA A 210 -6.85 -8.60 -13.06
CA ALA A 210 -5.98 -9.42 -12.23
C ALA A 210 -6.67 -10.69 -11.69
N ARG A 211 -7.98 -10.61 -11.35
CA ARG A 211 -8.75 -11.80 -10.93
C ARG A 211 -8.98 -12.78 -12.08
N GLU A 212 -9.18 -12.27 -13.27
CA GLU A 212 -9.45 -13.06 -14.49
C GLU A 212 -8.18 -13.68 -15.06
N THR A 213 -7.00 -13.13 -14.77
CA THR A 213 -5.70 -13.65 -15.20
C THR A 213 -5.41 -14.99 -14.52
N LYS A 214 -5.06 -16.02 -15.32
CA LYS A 214 -4.77 -17.37 -14.83
C LYS A 214 -3.42 -17.86 -15.31
N GLY A 215 -2.78 -18.71 -14.48
CA GLY A 215 -1.52 -19.35 -14.78
C GLY A 215 -0.29 -18.44 -14.69
N MET A 216 -0.42 -17.21 -14.24
CA MET A 216 0.68 -16.28 -13.97
C MET A 216 0.29 -15.22 -12.95
N PRO A 217 1.23 -14.69 -12.15
CA PRO A 217 0.96 -13.57 -11.26
C PRO A 217 0.69 -12.27 -12.02
N THR A 218 0.01 -11.31 -11.39
CA THR A 218 -0.25 -9.99 -11.98
C THR A 218 0.59 -8.92 -11.29
N ALA A 219 1.18 -8.01 -12.07
CA ALA A 219 1.81 -6.77 -11.59
C ALA A 219 1.05 -5.56 -12.13
N ILE A 220 0.49 -4.74 -11.24
CA ILE A 220 -0.14 -3.47 -11.55
C ILE A 220 0.88 -2.35 -11.33
N ILE A 221 1.28 -1.66 -12.39
CA ILE A 221 2.13 -0.46 -12.31
C ILE A 221 1.21 0.74 -12.23
N ALA A 222 0.97 1.22 -11.01
CA ALA A 222 0.06 2.31 -10.73
C ALA A 222 0.79 3.65 -10.70
N ILE A 223 0.62 4.46 -11.74
CA ILE A 223 1.16 5.82 -11.79
C ILE A 223 0.36 6.68 -10.82
N THR A 224 1.01 7.19 -9.78
CA THR A 224 0.37 7.97 -8.73
C THR A 224 1.02 9.34 -8.55
N THR A 225 0.32 10.21 -7.85
CA THR A 225 0.86 11.47 -7.37
C THR A 225 1.23 11.35 -5.89
N LYS A 226 2.53 11.39 -5.55
CA LYS A 226 2.97 11.42 -4.15
C LYS A 226 2.35 12.63 -3.45
N GLY A 227 1.75 12.46 -2.27
CA GLY A 227 1.09 13.55 -1.55
C GLY A 227 -0.30 13.94 -2.09
N LYS A 228 -0.94 13.07 -2.88
CA LYS A 228 -2.21 13.31 -3.58
C LYS A 228 -3.30 13.88 -2.66
N GLY A 229 -3.93 14.98 -3.11
CA GLY A 229 -5.04 15.66 -2.44
C GLY A 229 -4.61 16.80 -1.53
N VAL A 230 -3.30 17.04 -1.36
CA VAL A 230 -2.77 18.18 -0.58
C VAL A 230 -1.81 18.98 -1.46
N SER A 231 -2.22 20.17 -1.86
CA SER A 231 -1.57 20.94 -2.93
C SER A 231 -0.08 21.18 -2.72
N PHE A 232 0.34 21.48 -1.49
CA PHE A 232 1.75 21.74 -1.17
C PHE A 232 2.58 20.46 -0.92
N MET A 233 1.94 19.27 -0.88
CA MET A 233 2.60 17.97 -0.76
C MET A 233 2.73 17.25 -2.09
N GLU A 234 1.88 17.57 -3.08
CA GLU A 234 1.86 16.86 -4.36
C GLU A 234 3.20 16.99 -5.10
N ASN A 235 3.76 15.84 -5.50
CA ASN A 235 5.02 15.73 -6.22
C ASN A 235 6.23 16.36 -5.51
N GLN A 236 6.22 16.42 -4.18
CA GLN A 236 7.32 16.95 -3.38
C GLN A 236 8.02 15.83 -2.59
N ALA A 237 9.29 15.53 -2.93
CA ALA A 237 10.08 14.52 -2.23
C ALA A 237 10.24 14.82 -0.73
N GLY A 238 10.30 16.11 -0.35
CA GLY A 238 10.43 16.55 1.05
C GLY A 238 9.33 16.04 1.97
N TRP A 239 8.14 15.72 1.43
CA TRP A 239 7.03 15.15 2.21
C TRP A 239 7.10 13.61 2.33
N HIS A 240 8.24 13.01 2.02
CA HIS A 240 8.39 11.57 2.21
C HIS A 240 8.21 11.15 3.68
N GLY A 241 8.89 11.85 4.60
CA GLY A 241 8.93 11.46 6.01
C GLY A 241 8.83 12.64 6.98
N ILE A 242 8.20 13.73 6.60
CA ILE A 242 8.01 14.94 7.43
C ILE A 242 6.54 15.11 7.76
N ALA A 243 6.22 15.32 9.05
CA ALA A 243 4.87 15.64 9.49
C ALA A 243 4.54 17.11 9.20
N PRO A 244 3.27 17.43 8.86
CA PRO A 244 2.82 18.82 8.75
C PRO A 244 2.80 19.49 10.13
N ASN A 245 3.14 20.78 10.19
CA ASN A 245 2.88 21.62 11.35
C ASN A 245 1.39 21.98 11.44
N ASP A 246 0.98 22.71 12.49
CA ASP A 246 -0.43 23.05 12.74
C ASP A 246 -1.08 23.80 11.57
N GLU A 247 -0.42 24.83 11.02
CA GLU A 247 -0.92 25.61 9.88
C GLU A 247 -1.06 24.76 8.62
N GLN A 248 -0.07 23.90 8.35
CA GLN A 248 -0.08 22.99 7.22
C GLN A 248 -1.15 21.90 7.37
N TYR A 249 -1.34 21.41 8.59
CA TYR A 249 -2.39 20.46 8.89
C TYR A 249 -3.77 21.04 8.66
N GLU A 250 -4.05 22.25 9.19
CA GLU A 250 -5.32 22.94 8.97
C GLU A 250 -5.59 23.19 7.49
N GLN A 251 -4.58 23.66 6.73
CA GLN A 251 -4.69 23.82 5.29
C GLN A 251 -5.01 22.50 4.58
N ALA A 252 -4.27 21.44 4.87
CA ALA A 252 -4.46 20.15 4.25
C ALA A 252 -5.85 19.55 4.56
N MET A 253 -6.31 19.67 5.81
CA MET A 253 -7.65 19.22 6.21
C MET A 253 -8.75 19.98 5.50
N LYS A 254 -8.57 21.29 5.27
CA LYS A 254 -9.50 22.13 4.49
C LYS A 254 -9.54 21.71 3.01
N GLU A 255 -8.37 21.46 2.40
CA GLU A 255 -8.30 20.97 1.01
C GLU A 255 -8.97 19.60 0.83
N LEU A 256 -8.96 18.75 1.86
CA LEU A 256 -9.63 17.43 1.86
C LEU A 256 -11.11 17.48 2.29
N GLY A 257 -11.73 18.66 2.31
CA GLY A 257 -13.15 18.83 2.67
C GLY A 257 -13.40 18.74 4.17
N GLY A 258 -12.49 19.27 5.00
CA GLY A 258 -12.63 19.31 6.46
C GLY A 258 -13.52 20.44 6.96
N ALA A 259 -14.28 20.16 8.02
CA ALA A 259 -15.02 21.05 8.93
C ALA A 259 -16.24 21.82 8.44
N ASP A 260 -16.35 22.18 7.16
CA ASP A 260 -17.53 22.88 6.64
C ASP A 260 -18.27 21.96 5.64
N GLY A 261 -18.57 20.75 6.12
CA GLY A 261 -19.18 19.71 5.31
C GLY A 261 -20.41 20.20 4.54
N GLU A 262 -20.31 20.24 3.24
CA GLU A 262 -21.39 20.02 2.31
C GLU A 262 -21.04 18.83 1.44
#